data_b2d87d50edacb1ddcb0b992819bd1264
#
_entry.id   b2d87d50edacb1ddcb0b992819bd1264
#
_cell.length_a   1.000
_cell.length_b   1.000
_cell.length_c   1.000
_cell.angle_alpha   90.00
_cell.angle_beta   90.00
_cell.angle_gamma   90.00
#
_symmetry.space_group_name_H-M   'P 1'
#
loop_
_entity.id
_entity.type
_entity.pdbx_description
1 polymer ?
#
loop_
_entity_poly.entity_id
_entity_poly.type
_entity_poly.pdbx_seq_one_letter_code
_entity_poly.pdbx_strand_id
1 'polypeptide(L)'
;LVFSNLIEAPGHSAALNVLTRKRICETFNVSPGELIDILAWAMNNPCEPEIIDANLAPVMANTMEEVDLEKIPIPWHYPEDRGRYQSASVIIAQYNGIRNMSFHRQFLRDGKHTVSRFVPRHLRTMTDLAASDGEGVDIAVVNGADAVVLLAAAMSFTVNLDELTVAAALHQKLHGKPLKLVELANGIQVPANAEYAMQAKITLERDDEGPYVDITGTVDDVRQENVIQYNAIHHRNNPVFHALIPGEVEHRTLMGMPRAPTIKNAVSEVVPCSDVYLTDGGCGWLSSVVQIIPQKEGDGVKAIHAALQGHPSMKQVIVVDEDIDTSDPVRVEWALMTRWQPDKDTIILSNQKGSSLDPSRSEDGLTSKIGMDASLPPGIDKSPYESVL
;
A
#
# COMPACT_ATOMS: atom_id res chain seq x y z
N LEU A 1 5.53 -4.33 17.90
CA LEU A 1 6.66 -5.01 18.54
C LEU A 1 7.95 -4.30 18.16
N VAL A 2 8.85 -4.10 19.13
CA VAL A 2 10.19 -3.55 18.89
C VAL A 2 11.20 -4.57 19.42
N PHE A 3 12.20 -4.87 18.61
CA PHE A 3 13.31 -5.75 18.93
C PHE A 3 14.59 -4.92 18.98
N SER A 4 15.29 -4.98 20.09
CA SER A 4 16.60 -4.36 20.32
C SER A 4 17.65 -5.44 20.60
N ASN A 5 18.91 -5.08 20.49
CA ASN A 5 20.03 -6.02 20.70
C ASN A 5 20.03 -7.22 19.74
N LEU A 6 19.80 -6.93 18.46
CA LEU A 6 19.83 -7.96 17.41
C LEU A 6 21.24 -8.52 17.25
N ILE A 7 21.39 -9.85 17.24
CA ILE A 7 22.68 -10.53 17.18
C ILE A 7 23.34 -10.31 15.81
N GLU A 8 22.56 -10.43 14.73
CA GLU A 8 23.06 -10.27 13.37
C GLU A 8 23.25 -8.79 12.94
N ALA A 9 22.69 -7.84 13.68
CA ALA A 9 22.77 -6.41 13.38
C ALA A 9 23.03 -5.59 14.66
N PRO A 10 24.23 -5.66 15.26
CA PRO A 10 24.56 -4.92 16.45
C PRO A 10 24.42 -3.41 16.25
N GLY A 11 23.81 -2.73 17.22
CA GLY A 11 23.55 -1.27 17.17
C GLY A 11 22.29 -0.88 16.39
N HIS A 12 21.57 -1.83 15.80
CA HIS A 12 20.30 -1.62 15.13
C HIS A 12 19.14 -2.23 15.95
N SER A 13 17.94 -1.70 15.72
CA SER A 13 16.69 -2.27 16.23
C SER A 13 15.75 -2.55 15.06
N ALA A 14 14.73 -3.38 15.29
CA ALA A 14 13.68 -3.64 14.30
C ALA A 14 12.30 -3.45 14.93
N ALA A 15 11.35 -2.95 14.18
CA ALA A 15 9.96 -2.79 14.59
C ALA A 15 9.01 -3.45 13.59
N LEU A 16 7.97 -4.12 14.12
CA LEU A 16 6.97 -4.84 13.34
C LEU A 16 5.57 -4.46 13.83
N ASN A 17 4.58 -4.55 12.96
CA ASN A 17 3.18 -4.24 13.27
C ASN A 17 3.01 -2.85 13.92
N VAL A 18 3.70 -1.85 13.36
CA VAL A 18 3.64 -0.45 13.81
C VAL A 18 2.45 0.29 13.19
N LEU A 19 2.11 0.01 11.94
CA LEU A 19 1.08 0.71 11.17
C LEU A 19 -0.20 -0.15 11.03
N THR A 20 -0.96 -0.24 12.11
CA THR A 20 -2.35 -0.77 12.03
C THR A 20 -3.33 0.38 11.84
N ARG A 21 -4.50 0.14 11.20
CA ARG A 21 -5.57 1.14 11.02
C ARG A 21 -5.86 1.89 12.33
N LYS A 22 -6.03 1.15 13.42
CA LYS A 22 -6.29 1.73 14.75
C LYS A 22 -5.19 2.70 15.19
N ARG A 23 -3.91 2.28 15.10
CA ARG A 23 -2.80 3.12 15.52
C ARG A 23 -2.61 4.35 14.64
N ILE A 24 -2.82 4.23 13.35
CA ILE A 24 -2.78 5.37 12.42
C ILE A 24 -3.84 6.39 12.83
N CYS A 25 -5.10 5.95 13.01
CA CYS A 25 -6.19 6.81 13.44
C CYS A 25 -5.93 7.45 14.81
N GLU A 26 -5.47 6.68 15.79
CA GLU A 26 -5.11 7.19 17.14
C GLU A 26 -3.95 8.19 17.08
N THR A 27 -2.91 7.93 16.28
CA THR A 27 -1.75 8.81 16.14
C THR A 27 -2.14 10.18 15.59
N PHE A 28 -3.06 10.21 14.64
CA PHE A 28 -3.53 11.45 14.01
C PHE A 28 -4.79 12.02 14.62
N ASN A 29 -5.37 11.34 15.63
CA ASN A 29 -6.62 11.71 16.29
C ASN A 29 -7.76 11.94 15.29
N VAL A 30 -7.95 11.00 14.37
CA VAL A 30 -9.00 10.98 13.35
C VAL A 30 -9.76 9.65 13.38
N SER A 31 -11.02 9.68 12.97
CA SER A 31 -11.79 8.45 12.72
C SER A 31 -11.32 7.76 11.41
N PRO A 32 -11.63 6.48 11.22
CA PRO A 32 -11.30 5.78 9.98
C PRO A 32 -11.88 6.44 8.72
N GLY A 33 -13.13 6.92 8.77
CA GLY A 33 -13.78 7.61 7.65
C GLY A 33 -13.10 8.96 7.34
N GLU A 34 -12.80 9.76 8.37
CA GLU A 34 -12.05 11.01 8.22
C GLU A 34 -10.67 10.78 7.61
N LEU A 35 -9.98 9.69 7.98
CA LEU A 35 -8.69 9.38 7.39
C LEU A 35 -8.81 9.11 5.88
N ILE A 36 -9.83 8.36 5.45
CA ILE A 36 -10.10 8.12 4.02
C ILE A 36 -10.36 9.44 3.29
N ASP A 37 -11.14 10.34 3.88
CA ASP A 37 -11.43 11.65 3.30
C ASP A 37 -10.18 12.54 3.21
N ILE A 38 -9.30 12.49 4.23
CA ILE A 38 -8.01 13.19 4.21
C ILE A 38 -7.10 12.62 3.13
N LEU A 39 -7.04 11.29 2.97
CA LEU A 39 -6.27 10.66 1.90
C LEU A 39 -6.80 11.08 0.52
N ALA A 40 -8.13 11.06 0.32
CA ALA A 40 -8.76 11.53 -0.92
C ALA A 40 -8.49 13.01 -1.18
N TRP A 41 -8.56 13.85 -0.13
CA TRP A 41 -8.26 15.29 -0.22
C TRP A 41 -6.80 15.53 -0.66
N ALA A 42 -5.83 14.80 -0.08
CA ALA A 42 -4.41 14.98 -0.39
C ALA A 42 -4.08 14.67 -1.85
N MET A 43 -4.75 13.68 -2.46
CA MET A 43 -4.61 13.38 -3.90
C MET A 43 -4.98 14.57 -4.80
N ASN A 44 -5.93 15.40 -4.36
CA ASN A 44 -6.42 16.54 -5.10
C ASN A 44 -5.75 17.88 -4.68
N ASN A 45 -4.94 17.86 -3.63
CA ASN A 45 -4.29 19.05 -3.06
C ASN A 45 -2.79 18.79 -2.78
N PRO A 46 -2.01 18.26 -3.75
CA PRO A 46 -0.59 18.03 -3.55
C PRO A 46 0.13 19.35 -3.28
N CYS A 47 1.19 19.32 -2.47
CA CYS A 47 2.03 20.49 -2.21
C CYS A 47 3.51 20.10 -2.19
N GLU A 48 4.38 21.09 -2.41
CA GLU A 48 5.82 20.85 -2.44
C GLU A 48 6.36 20.62 -1.02
N PRO A 49 7.21 19.61 -0.81
CA PRO A 49 7.95 19.41 0.42
C PRO A 49 9.07 20.47 0.58
N GLU A 50 9.53 20.66 1.81
CA GLU A 50 10.68 21.53 2.13
C GLU A 50 11.99 20.76 1.96
N ILE A 51 12.91 21.26 1.13
CA ILE A 51 14.26 20.69 1.01
C ILE A 51 15.16 21.32 2.06
N ILE A 52 15.85 20.50 2.84
CA ILE A 52 16.78 20.95 3.88
C ILE A 52 18.22 20.48 3.62
N ASP A 53 19.17 21.15 4.24
CA ASP A 53 20.60 20.77 4.15
C ASP A 53 20.84 19.39 4.83
N ALA A 54 21.80 18.63 4.30
CA ALA A 54 22.12 17.29 4.80
C ALA A 54 22.52 17.26 6.28
N ASN A 55 23.21 18.31 6.76
CA ASN A 55 23.61 18.44 8.17
C ASN A 55 22.43 18.65 9.15
N LEU A 56 21.24 18.99 8.63
CA LEU A 56 20.01 19.14 9.41
C LEU A 56 19.10 17.91 9.32
N ALA A 57 19.44 16.95 8.47
CA ALA A 57 18.62 15.76 8.20
C ALA A 57 19.06 14.60 9.12
N PRO A 58 18.20 14.13 10.05
CA PRO A 58 18.54 13.04 10.97
C PRO A 58 18.98 11.75 10.25
N VAL A 59 18.42 11.44 9.09
CA VAL A 59 18.80 10.25 8.31
C VAL A 59 20.24 10.28 7.81
N MET A 60 20.84 11.47 7.71
CA MET A 60 22.23 11.68 7.28
C MET A 60 23.24 11.64 8.44
N ALA A 61 22.79 11.34 9.67
CA ALA A 61 23.66 11.37 10.85
C ALA A 61 24.83 10.37 10.79
N ASN A 62 24.62 9.25 10.13
CA ASN A 62 25.63 8.21 9.94
C ASN A 62 25.64 7.72 8.50
N THR A 63 26.82 7.29 8.05
CA THR A 63 27.00 6.60 6.76
C THR A 63 27.81 5.34 7.00
N MET A 64 27.40 4.20 6.46
CA MET A 64 28.21 2.99 6.50
C MET A 64 29.50 3.22 5.71
N GLU A 65 30.68 2.94 6.31
CA GLU A 65 31.97 3.07 5.64
C GLU A 65 32.07 2.15 4.43
N GLU A 66 31.55 0.94 4.57
CA GLU A 66 31.44 -0.05 3.49
C GLU A 66 29.99 -0.57 3.44
N VAL A 67 29.38 -0.53 2.24
CA VAL A 67 28.01 -1.03 2.02
C VAL A 67 27.95 -2.52 2.29
N ASP A 68 27.13 -2.91 3.27
CA ASP A 68 26.88 -4.30 3.62
C ASP A 68 25.45 -4.46 4.16
N LEU A 69 24.55 -4.87 3.28
CA LEU A 69 23.15 -5.12 3.63
C LEU A 69 22.97 -6.27 4.62
N GLU A 70 23.95 -7.17 4.74
CA GLU A 70 23.87 -8.28 5.68
C GLU A 70 23.96 -7.80 7.15
N LYS A 71 24.52 -6.61 7.37
CA LYS A 71 24.60 -5.95 8.70
C LYS A 71 23.33 -5.18 9.08
N ILE A 72 22.36 -5.04 8.16
CA ILE A 72 21.05 -4.44 8.43
C ILE A 72 20.08 -5.55 8.85
N PRO A 73 19.15 -5.28 9.79
CA PRO A 73 18.24 -6.32 10.31
C PRO A 73 17.10 -6.64 9.33
N ILE A 74 17.45 -6.98 8.10
CA ILE A 74 16.52 -7.46 7.07
C ILE A 74 16.06 -8.87 7.48
N PRO A 75 14.75 -9.10 7.71
CA PRO A 75 14.29 -10.38 8.23
C PRO A 75 14.15 -11.45 7.15
N TRP A 76 14.19 -12.71 7.57
CA TRP A 76 13.64 -13.84 6.85
C TRP A 76 12.28 -14.16 7.49
N HIS A 77 11.18 -13.98 6.77
CA HIS A 77 9.84 -14.00 7.36
C HIS A 77 9.28 -15.42 7.49
N TYR A 78 9.36 -16.20 6.40
CA TYR A 78 8.76 -17.54 6.33
C TYR A 78 9.75 -18.55 5.76
N PRO A 79 9.69 -19.85 6.20
CA PRO A 79 10.54 -20.89 5.65
C PRO A 79 10.41 -21.08 4.13
N GLU A 80 9.23 -20.71 3.57
CA GLU A 80 8.92 -20.81 2.14
C GLU A 80 9.56 -19.70 1.32
N ASP A 81 9.97 -18.59 1.96
CA ASP A 81 10.66 -17.50 1.27
C ASP A 81 12.04 -17.92 0.80
N ARG A 82 12.49 -17.40 -0.34
CA ARG A 82 13.85 -17.63 -0.85
C ARG A 82 14.94 -17.27 0.17
N GLY A 83 14.67 -16.32 1.08
CA GLY A 83 15.60 -15.87 2.08
C GLY A 83 15.14 -14.58 2.75
N ARG A 84 16.08 -13.67 3.04
CA ARG A 84 15.82 -12.40 3.72
C ARG A 84 15.23 -11.37 2.72
N TYR A 85 14.21 -10.63 3.17
CA TYR A 85 13.53 -9.61 2.35
C TYR A 85 13.37 -8.28 3.07
N GLN A 86 13.65 -7.18 2.36
CA GLN A 86 13.14 -5.86 2.72
C GLN A 86 11.69 -5.75 2.25
N SER A 87 10.73 -5.96 3.15
CA SER A 87 9.30 -5.99 2.82
C SER A 87 8.60 -4.64 3.02
N ALA A 88 9.14 -3.75 3.86
CA ALA A 88 8.55 -2.44 4.19
C ALA A 88 9.33 -1.25 3.60
N SER A 89 10.31 -1.50 2.73
CA SER A 89 11.07 -0.41 2.11
C SER A 89 10.33 0.16 0.92
N VAL A 90 10.40 1.49 0.76
CA VAL A 90 9.90 2.20 -0.41
C VAL A 90 11.06 2.57 -1.33
N ILE A 91 10.83 2.45 -2.63
CA ILE A 91 11.76 2.92 -3.66
C ILE A 91 11.29 4.30 -4.12
N ILE A 92 12.20 5.27 -4.11
CA ILE A 92 12.02 6.58 -4.74
C ILE A 92 12.91 6.59 -5.97
N ALA A 93 12.30 6.75 -7.14
CA ALA A 93 12.98 6.79 -8.43
C ALA A 93 12.68 8.10 -9.15
N GLN A 94 13.64 8.58 -9.91
CA GLN A 94 13.44 9.71 -10.82
C GLN A 94 14.08 9.41 -12.15
N TYR A 95 13.29 9.53 -13.23
CA TYR A 95 13.77 9.34 -14.60
C TYR A 95 13.00 10.25 -15.55
N ASN A 96 13.72 10.95 -16.45
CA ASN A 96 13.14 11.88 -17.44
C ASN A 96 12.18 12.92 -16.82
N GLY A 97 12.53 13.46 -15.64
CA GLY A 97 11.73 14.47 -14.95
C GLY A 97 10.47 13.94 -14.24
N ILE A 98 10.23 12.63 -14.28
CA ILE A 98 9.13 11.99 -13.55
C ILE A 98 9.70 11.35 -12.28
N ARG A 99 9.07 11.63 -11.13
CA ARG A 99 9.39 11.00 -9.84
C ARG A 99 8.27 10.03 -9.46
N ASN A 100 8.65 8.90 -8.86
CA ASN A 100 7.73 7.91 -8.32
C ASN A 100 8.24 7.40 -6.99
N MET A 101 7.35 7.17 -6.04
CA MET A 101 7.63 6.54 -4.75
C MET A 101 6.65 5.39 -4.53
N SER A 102 7.15 4.17 -4.35
CA SER A 102 6.30 2.99 -4.18
C SER A 102 6.97 1.87 -3.40
N PHE A 103 6.15 1.02 -2.76
CA PHE A 103 6.61 -0.19 -2.09
C PHE A 103 7.04 -1.25 -3.11
N HIS A 104 8.19 -1.85 -2.85
CA HIS A 104 8.69 -3.00 -3.59
C HIS A 104 9.40 -3.96 -2.65
N ARG A 105 8.97 -5.23 -2.61
CA ARG A 105 9.69 -6.27 -1.89
C ARG A 105 11.04 -6.53 -2.57
N GLN A 106 12.09 -6.70 -1.77
CA GLN A 106 13.45 -6.84 -2.25
C GLN A 106 14.12 -8.02 -1.57
N PHE A 107 14.42 -9.07 -2.34
CA PHE A 107 15.19 -10.21 -1.89
C PHE A 107 16.65 -9.82 -1.69
N LEU A 108 17.21 -10.08 -0.51
CA LEU A 108 18.64 -9.89 -0.23
C LEU A 108 19.47 -10.96 -0.95
N ARG A 109 20.15 -10.57 -2.02
CA ARG A 109 21.02 -11.49 -2.78
C ARG A 109 22.38 -11.63 -2.14
N ASP A 110 23.00 -10.53 -1.76
CA ASP A 110 24.29 -10.44 -1.08
C ASP A 110 24.43 -9.08 -0.36
N GLY A 111 25.61 -8.81 0.23
CA GLY A 111 25.85 -7.56 0.98
C GLY A 111 25.71 -6.26 0.19
N LYS A 112 25.61 -6.30 -1.13
CA LYS A 112 25.51 -5.10 -1.99
C LYS A 112 24.35 -5.12 -2.97
N HIS A 113 23.63 -6.26 -3.09
CA HIS A 113 22.60 -6.41 -4.09
C HIS A 113 21.32 -6.99 -3.53
N THR A 114 20.20 -6.49 -4.04
CA THR A 114 18.87 -7.11 -3.89
C THR A 114 18.28 -7.40 -5.26
N VAL A 115 17.27 -8.28 -5.29
CA VAL A 115 16.44 -8.53 -6.48
C VAL A 115 15.02 -8.10 -6.14
N SER A 116 14.39 -7.26 -6.97
CA SER A 116 13.11 -6.66 -6.63
C SER A 116 12.06 -6.88 -7.71
N ARG A 117 10.87 -7.31 -7.27
CA ARG A 117 9.73 -7.45 -8.16
C ARG A 117 9.13 -6.10 -8.54
N PHE A 118 9.08 -5.82 -9.84
CA PHE A 118 8.39 -4.65 -10.39
C PHE A 118 7.14 -5.07 -11.16
N VAL A 119 5.97 -4.77 -10.58
CA VAL A 119 4.70 -4.92 -11.30
C VAL A 119 4.55 -3.88 -12.41
N PRO A 120 3.78 -4.16 -13.50
CA PRO A 120 3.61 -3.23 -14.62
C PRO A 120 2.90 -1.94 -14.22
N ARG A 121 3.65 -0.97 -13.68
CA ARG A 121 3.24 0.37 -13.24
C ARG A 121 4.39 1.36 -13.47
N HIS A 122 4.33 2.55 -12.85
CA HIS A 122 5.24 3.67 -13.08
C HIS A 122 6.73 3.28 -13.01
N LEU A 123 7.17 2.65 -11.90
CA LEU A 123 8.57 2.25 -11.78
C LEU A 123 8.99 1.23 -12.86
N ARG A 124 8.13 0.27 -13.22
CA ARG A 124 8.40 -0.67 -14.30
C ARG A 124 8.53 0.06 -15.63
N THR A 125 7.66 1.01 -15.92
CA THR A 125 7.75 1.83 -17.13
C THR A 125 9.06 2.63 -17.18
N MET A 126 9.49 3.22 -16.06
CA MET A 126 10.78 3.93 -15.97
C MET A 126 11.95 2.99 -16.25
N THR A 127 11.95 1.80 -15.66
CA THR A 127 13.03 0.82 -15.86
C THR A 127 13.08 0.30 -17.30
N ASP A 128 11.94 0.06 -17.92
CA ASP A 128 11.87 -0.41 -19.31
C ASP A 128 12.32 0.69 -20.29
N LEU A 129 12.00 1.97 -20.04
CA LEU A 129 12.49 3.11 -20.81
C LEU A 129 14.01 3.27 -20.67
N ALA A 130 14.54 3.28 -19.46
CA ALA A 130 15.99 3.37 -19.23
C ALA A 130 16.73 2.19 -19.86
N ALA A 131 16.19 0.98 -19.78
CA ALA A 131 16.75 -0.20 -20.41
C ALA A 131 16.80 -0.09 -21.95
N SER A 132 15.82 0.58 -22.58
CA SER A 132 15.86 0.83 -24.03
C SER A 132 17.01 1.76 -24.44
N ASP A 133 17.44 2.63 -23.52
CA ASP A 133 18.58 3.54 -23.70
C ASP A 133 19.92 2.89 -23.27
N GLY A 134 19.89 1.63 -22.81
CA GLY A 134 21.06 0.89 -22.32
C GLY A 134 21.51 1.32 -20.92
N GLU A 135 20.63 1.97 -20.16
CA GLU A 135 20.92 2.55 -18.85
C GLU A 135 20.13 1.86 -17.73
N GLY A 136 20.65 1.96 -16.50
CA GLY A 136 19.90 1.64 -15.29
C GLY A 136 19.30 2.91 -14.67
N VAL A 137 18.40 2.77 -13.71
CA VAL A 137 17.73 3.88 -13.03
C VAL A 137 18.36 4.13 -11.66
N ASP A 138 18.81 5.36 -11.40
CA ASP A 138 19.25 5.77 -10.07
C ASP A 138 18.04 5.92 -9.15
N ILE A 139 18.14 5.36 -7.94
CA ILE A 139 17.06 5.31 -6.95
C ILE A 139 17.58 5.60 -5.55
N ALA A 140 16.64 5.85 -4.65
CA ALA A 140 16.84 5.71 -3.22
C ALA A 140 15.89 4.65 -2.66
N VAL A 141 16.40 3.82 -1.75
CA VAL A 141 15.59 2.89 -0.96
C VAL A 141 15.47 3.46 0.44
N VAL A 142 14.25 3.70 0.89
CA VAL A 142 13.95 4.29 2.21
C VAL A 142 13.24 3.27 3.07
N ASN A 143 13.71 3.10 4.31
CA ASN A 143 13.06 2.25 5.29
C ASN A 143 12.80 3.02 6.59
N GLY A 144 11.65 2.76 7.22
CA GLY A 144 11.29 3.43 8.47
C GLY A 144 10.98 4.93 8.28
N ALA A 145 10.05 5.25 7.39
CA ALA A 145 9.56 6.61 7.17
C ALA A 145 8.30 6.91 8.00
N ASP A 146 7.92 8.19 8.05
CA ASP A 146 6.66 8.62 8.65
C ASP A 146 5.45 7.91 8.02
N ALA A 147 4.40 7.66 8.82
CA ALA A 147 3.20 6.97 8.38
C ALA A 147 2.56 7.61 7.14
N VAL A 148 2.57 8.95 7.03
CA VAL A 148 2.00 9.67 5.88
C VAL A 148 2.80 9.43 4.60
N VAL A 149 4.11 9.26 4.70
CA VAL A 149 4.98 8.90 3.56
C VAL A 149 4.67 7.49 3.09
N LEU A 150 4.53 6.55 4.02
CA LEU A 150 4.22 5.15 3.73
C LEU A 150 2.80 5.00 3.14
N LEU A 151 1.83 5.74 3.67
CA LEU A 151 0.47 5.77 3.10
C LEU A 151 0.48 6.33 1.67
N ALA A 152 1.19 7.43 1.41
CA ALA A 152 1.30 8.01 0.07
C ALA A 152 2.00 7.04 -0.91
N ALA A 153 3.09 6.36 -0.49
CA ALA A 153 3.80 5.37 -1.30
C ALA A 153 2.94 4.15 -1.67
N ALA A 154 1.92 3.85 -0.86
CA ALA A 154 0.99 2.74 -1.10
C ALA A 154 -0.23 3.15 -1.96
N MET A 155 -0.45 4.45 -2.19
CA MET A 155 -1.52 4.94 -3.06
C MET A 155 -1.28 4.55 -4.52
N SER A 156 -2.34 4.53 -5.31
CA SER A 156 -2.26 4.41 -6.77
C SER A 156 -3.00 5.55 -7.41
N PHE A 157 -2.31 6.21 -8.30
CA PHE A 157 -2.85 7.32 -9.07
C PHE A 157 -3.08 6.89 -10.52
N THR A 158 -4.11 7.44 -11.14
CA THR A 158 -4.42 7.25 -12.56
C THR A 158 -3.63 8.19 -13.47
N VAL A 159 -3.01 9.22 -12.89
CA VAL A 159 -2.19 10.23 -13.55
C VAL A 159 -0.79 10.23 -12.93
N ASN A 160 0.19 10.81 -13.61
CA ASN A 160 1.56 10.99 -13.11
C ASN A 160 1.58 12.03 -11.97
N LEU A 161 1.05 11.65 -10.83
CA LEU A 161 1.09 12.42 -9.60
C LEU A 161 2.28 11.94 -8.79
N ASP A 162 3.06 12.88 -8.27
CA ASP A 162 4.23 12.62 -7.43
C ASP A 162 3.80 12.26 -6.01
N GLU A 163 4.06 11.06 -5.57
CA GLU A 163 3.68 10.57 -4.25
C GLU A 163 4.31 11.39 -3.11
N LEU A 164 5.49 11.99 -3.30
CA LEU A 164 6.10 12.85 -2.29
C LEU A 164 5.35 14.19 -2.11
N THR A 165 4.73 14.72 -3.16
CA THR A 165 3.88 15.91 -3.03
C THR A 165 2.55 15.62 -2.32
N VAL A 166 2.01 14.41 -2.51
CA VAL A 166 0.85 13.92 -1.75
C VAL A 166 1.23 13.67 -0.29
N ALA A 167 2.39 13.06 -0.03
CA ALA A 167 2.91 12.88 1.32
C ALA A 167 3.12 14.23 2.03
N ALA A 168 3.59 15.25 1.32
CA ALA A 168 3.75 16.60 1.87
C ALA A 168 2.40 17.22 2.25
N ALA A 169 1.36 17.06 1.42
CA ALA A 169 0.01 17.52 1.73
C ALA A 169 -0.56 16.81 2.97
N LEU A 170 -0.39 15.49 3.06
CA LEU A 170 -0.78 14.69 4.23
C LEU A 170 -0.03 15.15 5.48
N HIS A 171 1.29 15.34 5.38
CA HIS A 171 2.13 15.76 6.50
C HIS A 171 1.72 17.15 7.01
N GLN A 172 1.48 18.10 6.12
CA GLN A 172 0.98 19.42 6.47
C GLN A 172 -0.40 19.35 7.14
N LYS A 173 -1.30 18.49 6.63
CA LYS A 173 -2.67 18.34 7.15
C LYS A 173 -2.72 17.69 8.52
N LEU A 174 -1.94 16.64 8.72
CA LEU A 174 -2.01 15.78 9.91
C LEU A 174 -1.01 16.20 11.00
N HIS A 175 0.17 16.71 10.64
CA HIS A 175 1.18 17.16 11.60
C HIS A 175 1.25 18.69 11.75
N GLY A 176 0.59 19.46 10.89
CA GLY A 176 0.66 20.93 10.89
C GLY A 176 2.04 21.49 10.51
N LYS A 177 2.88 20.71 9.85
CA LYS A 177 4.27 21.03 9.48
C LYS A 177 4.58 20.58 8.07
N PRO A 178 5.50 21.25 7.33
CA PRO A 178 5.96 20.75 6.03
C PRO A 178 6.71 19.41 6.17
N LEU A 179 6.55 18.54 5.17
CA LEU A 179 7.41 17.37 5.01
C LEU A 179 8.80 17.86 4.60
N LYS A 180 9.83 17.43 5.35
CA LYS A 180 11.23 17.77 5.05
C LYS A 180 11.89 16.65 4.27
N LEU A 181 12.54 17.00 3.17
CA LEU A 181 13.36 16.10 2.38
C LEU A 181 14.82 16.56 2.41
N VAL A 182 15.72 15.61 2.17
CA VAL A 182 17.15 15.85 1.94
C VAL A 182 17.55 15.21 0.62
N GLU A 183 18.43 15.85 -0.14
CA GLU A 183 18.94 15.31 -1.38
C GLU A 183 20.16 14.44 -1.11
N LEU A 184 20.18 13.23 -1.67
CA LEU A 184 21.31 12.31 -1.66
C LEU A 184 22.29 12.65 -2.78
N ALA A 185 23.52 12.10 -2.73
CA ALA A 185 24.57 12.41 -3.71
C ALA A 185 24.22 11.99 -5.15
N ASN A 186 23.26 11.07 -5.34
CA ASN A 186 22.72 10.70 -6.65
C ASN A 186 21.57 11.60 -7.14
N GLY A 187 21.28 12.70 -6.43
CA GLY A 187 20.23 13.67 -6.78
C GLY A 187 18.81 13.27 -6.36
N ILE A 188 18.63 12.10 -5.73
CA ILE A 188 17.30 11.66 -5.27
C ILE A 188 16.97 12.25 -3.90
N GLN A 189 15.80 12.86 -3.79
CA GLN A 189 15.31 13.44 -2.55
C GLN A 189 14.57 12.39 -1.72
N VAL A 190 14.89 12.32 -0.42
CA VAL A 190 14.34 11.35 0.54
C VAL A 190 13.81 12.02 1.79
N PRO A 191 12.85 11.45 2.53
CA PRO A 191 12.39 11.98 3.80
C PRO A 191 13.53 12.14 4.80
N ALA A 192 13.76 13.38 5.27
CA ALA A 192 14.88 13.72 6.14
C ALA A 192 14.83 13.00 7.52
N ASN A 193 13.63 12.57 7.95
CA ASN A 193 13.39 11.86 9.20
C ASN A 193 13.29 10.33 9.05
N ALA A 194 13.60 9.77 7.89
CA ALA A 194 13.62 8.32 7.70
C ALA A 194 14.67 7.66 8.64
N GLU A 195 14.46 6.39 8.96
CA GLU A 195 15.43 5.60 9.73
C GLU A 195 16.66 5.25 8.88
N TYR A 196 16.40 4.85 7.61
CA TYR A 196 17.43 4.55 6.61
C TYR A 196 17.10 5.23 5.27
N ALA A 197 18.14 5.74 4.61
CA ALA A 197 18.12 6.19 3.22
C ALA A 197 19.34 5.61 2.50
N MET A 198 19.09 4.79 1.48
CA MET A 198 20.10 4.01 0.81
C MET A 198 20.16 4.44 -0.66
N GLN A 199 21.34 4.87 -1.13
CA GLN A 199 21.55 5.16 -2.54
C GLN A 199 21.75 3.86 -3.30
N ALA A 200 21.04 3.68 -4.39
CA ALA A 200 21.11 2.46 -5.17
C ALA A 200 20.82 2.74 -6.65
N LYS A 201 21.03 1.72 -7.48
CA LYS A 201 20.73 1.73 -8.90
C LYS A 201 20.02 0.45 -9.30
N ILE A 202 18.90 0.56 -9.98
CA ILE A 202 18.28 -0.56 -10.68
C ILE A 202 19.14 -0.82 -11.91
N THR A 203 19.75 -2.00 -11.98
CA THR A 203 20.66 -2.37 -13.06
C THR A 203 19.91 -3.07 -14.20
N LEU A 204 20.62 -3.35 -15.30
CA LEU A 204 20.11 -4.18 -16.39
C LEU A 204 20.25 -5.68 -16.12
N GLU A 205 21.03 -6.04 -15.09
CA GLU A 205 21.18 -7.44 -14.65
C GLU A 205 19.86 -7.96 -14.12
N ARG A 206 19.56 -9.23 -14.39
CA ARG A 206 18.39 -9.93 -13.86
C ARG A 206 18.80 -11.18 -13.10
N ASP A 207 18.02 -11.51 -12.07
CA ASP A 207 18.19 -12.69 -11.28
C ASP A 207 16.81 -13.19 -10.81
N ASP A 208 16.76 -14.37 -10.22
CA ASP A 208 15.53 -14.92 -9.67
C ASP A 208 15.03 -14.09 -8.48
N GLU A 209 13.77 -13.71 -8.50
CA GLU A 209 13.01 -13.13 -7.39
C GLU A 209 11.91 -14.11 -6.98
N GLY A 210 11.78 -14.38 -5.70
CA GLY A 210 10.89 -15.41 -5.17
C GLY A 210 11.61 -16.76 -4.96
N PRO A 211 10.92 -17.76 -4.37
CA PRO A 211 9.54 -17.66 -3.88
C PRO A 211 9.39 -16.68 -2.71
N TYR A 212 8.18 -16.17 -2.50
CA TYR A 212 7.86 -15.21 -1.43
C TYR A 212 6.40 -15.37 -0.98
N VAL A 213 6.16 -15.41 0.33
CA VAL A 213 4.79 -15.38 0.88
C VAL A 213 4.25 -13.96 0.79
N ASP A 214 3.21 -13.75 -0.04
CA ASP A 214 2.66 -12.42 -0.28
C ASP A 214 1.41 -12.14 0.59
N ILE A 215 0.69 -11.05 0.30
CA ILE A 215 -0.42 -10.52 1.09
C ILE A 215 -1.56 -11.52 1.35
N THR A 216 -1.77 -12.46 0.44
CA THR A 216 -2.76 -13.53 0.59
C THR A 216 -2.33 -14.64 1.56
N GLY A 217 -1.10 -14.59 2.06
CA GLY A 217 -0.51 -15.68 2.85
C GLY A 217 -0.17 -16.91 2.02
N THR A 218 -0.19 -16.80 0.69
CA THR A 218 0.20 -17.85 -0.25
C THR A 218 1.55 -17.53 -0.88
N VAL A 219 2.27 -18.58 -1.29
CA VAL A 219 3.58 -18.44 -1.93
C VAL A 219 3.40 -17.91 -3.36
N ASP A 220 4.09 -16.83 -3.69
CA ASP A 220 4.19 -16.29 -5.05
C ASP A 220 5.37 -16.94 -5.79
N ASP A 221 5.24 -17.02 -7.14
CA ASP A 221 6.17 -17.72 -8.01
C ASP A 221 7.54 -17.03 -8.15
N VAL A 222 8.54 -17.80 -8.57
CA VAL A 222 9.86 -17.28 -8.97
C VAL A 222 9.76 -16.59 -10.33
N ARG A 223 10.44 -15.43 -10.45
CA ARG A 223 10.49 -14.63 -11.69
C ARG A 223 11.88 -14.03 -11.89
N GLN A 224 12.25 -13.81 -13.14
CA GLN A 224 13.45 -13.03 -13.49
C GLN A 224 13.16 -11.54 -13.34
N GLU A 225 13.78 -10.89 -12.34
CA GLU A 225 13.56 -9.48 -12.03
C GLU A 225 14.88 -8.70 -11.96
N ASN A 226 14.80 -7.38 -11.93
CA ASN A 226 15.99 -6.54 -11.94
C ASN A 226 16.77 -6.62 -10.62
N VAL A 227 18.09 -6.63 -10.76
CA VAL A 227 19.03 -6.51 -9.64
C VAL A 227 19.19 -5.03 -9.29
N ILE A 228 19.12 -4.73 -8.00
CA ILE A 228 19.41 -3.40 -7.44
C ILE A 228 20.76 -3.43 -6.78
N GLN A 229 21.69 -2.56 -7.19
CA GLN A 229 23.01 -2.38 -6.60
C GLN A 229 23.00 -1.20 -5.64
N TYR A 230 23.45 -1.41 -4.41
CA TYR A 230 23.55 -0.40 -3.36
C TYR A 230 24.94 0.23 -3.34
N ASN A 231 24.99 1.57 -3.26
CA ASN A 231 26.22 2.35 -3.35
C ASN A 231 26.56 3.12 -2.07
N ALA A 232 25.55 3.50 -1.28
CA ALA A 232 25.71 4.12 0.03
C ALA A 232 24.51 3.82 0.93
N ILE A 233 24.75 3.74 2.24
CA ILE A 233 23.70 3.53 3.23
C ILE A 233 23.87 4.58 4.32
N HIS A 234 22.86 5.46 4.43
CA HIS A 234 22.74 6.46 5.48
C HIS A 234 21.69 6.04 6.48
N HIS A 235 21.87 6.37 7.76
CA HIS A 235 20.91 6.06 8.80
C HIS A 235 20.98 7.00 9.99
N ARG A 236 19.89 7.10 10.73
CA ARG A 236 19.81 7.86 11.99
C ARG A 236 20.73 7.29 13.07
N ASN A 237 20.92 8.06 14.14
CA ASN A 237 21.44 7.50 15.38
C ASN A 237 20.43 6.49 15.95
N ASN A 238 20.91 5.30 16.34
CA ASN A 238 20.09 4.18 16.86
C ASN A 238 18.90 3.86 15.95
N PRO A 239 19.13 3.50 14.69
CA PRO A 239 18.06 3.34 13.71
C PRO A 239 17.17 2.15 14.04
N VAL A 240 15.89 2.29 13.71
CA VAL A 240 14.87 1.23 13.85
C VAL A 240 14.43 0.77 12.47
N PHE A 241 14.82 -0.43 12.08
CA PHE A 241 14.41 -1.01 10.81
C PHE A 241 12.91 -1.39 10.84
N HIS A 242 12.15 -0.87 9.90
CA HIS A 242 10.76 -1.26 9.74
C HIS A 242 10.70 -2.60 9.03
N ALA A 243 10.30 -3.64 9.75
CA ALA A 243 10.22 -5.03 9.28
C ALA A 243 8.74 -5.45 9.23
N LEU A 244 8.11 -5.27 8.10
CA LEU A 244 6.74 -5.69 7.86
C LEU A 244 6.67 -7.21 7.65
N ILE A 245 5.72 -7.88 8.33
CA ILE A 245 5.45 -9.30 8.11
C ILE A 245 4.44 -9.44 6.96
N PRO A 246 4.80 -10.09 5.85
CA PRO A 246 3.90 -10.27 4.72
C PRO A 246 2.63 -11.06 5.10
N GLY A 247 1.49 -10.68 4.51
CA GLY A 247 0.20 -11.30 4.79
C GLY A 247 -0.45 -10.93 6.12
N GLU A 248 0.24 -10.23 7.03
CA GLU A 248 -0.27 -9.83 8.34
C GLU A 248 -0.97 -8.45 8.32
N VAL A 249 -1.53 -8.05 9.47
CA VAL A 249 -2.41 -6.87 9.63
C VAL A 249 -1.78 -5.59 9.06
N GLU A 250 -0.50 -5.35 9.29
CA GLU A 250 0.19 -4.15 8.80
C GLU A 250 0.28 -4.13 7.27
N HIS A 251 0.60 -5.27 6.65
CA HIS A 251 0.63 -5.41 5.21
C HIS A 251 -0.75 -5.13 4.59
N ARG A 252 -1.80 -5.75 5.15
CA ARG A 252 -3.19 -5.53 4.71
C ARG A 252 -3.63 -4.08 4.90
N THR A 253 -3.22 -3.43 6.00
CA THR A 253 -3.51 -2.01 6.26
C THR A 253 -2.87 -1.11 5.20
N LEU A 254 -1.57 -1.27 4.93
CA LEU A 254 -0.83 -0.46 3.95
C LEU A 254 -1.28 -0.72 2.51
N MET A 255 -1.75 -1.92 2.19
CA MET A 255 -2.30 -2.21 0.85
C MET A 255 -3.74 -1.71 0.70
N GLY A 256 -4.59 -1.91 1.71
CA GLY A 256 -6.03 -1.66 1.62
C GLY A 256 -6.40 -0.20 1.86
N MET A 257 -5.97 0.39 2.98
CA MET A 257 -6.39 1.73 3.37
C MET A 257 -6.14 2.79 2.30
N PRO A 258 -4.98 2.84 1.62
CA PRO A 258 -4.73 3.82 0.54
C PRO A 258 -5.52 3.56 -0.74
N ARG A 259 -6.25 2.44 -0.83
CA ARG A 259 -7.16 2.11 -1.95
C ARG A 259 -8.59 2.58 -1.72
N ALA A 260 -9.01 2.67 -0.46
CA ALA A 260 -10.36 3.10 -0.12
C ALA A 260 -10.77 4.43 -0.77
N PRO A 261 -9.92 5.49 -0.84
CA PRO A 261 -10.24 6.73 -1.52
C PRO A 261 -10.63 6.59 -2.99
N THR A 262 -9.92 5.74 -3.76
CA THR A 262 -10.21 5.54 -5.18
C THR A 262 -11.54 4.83 -5.39
N ILE A 263 -11.90 3.89 -4.51
CA ILE A 263 -13.19 3.21 -4.53
C ILE A 263 -14.29 4.20 -4.11
N LYS A 264 -14.11 4.93 -3.00
CA LYS A 264 -15.07 5.92 -2.49
C LYS A 264 -15.37 6.98 -3.53
N ASN A 265 -14.36 7.53 -4.19
CA ASN A 265 -14.53 8.52 -5.25
C ASN A 265 -15.36 7.96 -6.42
N ALA A 266 -15.00 6.77 -6.93
CA ALA A 266 -15.72 6.15 -8.03
C ALA A 266 -17.20 5.87 -7.68
N VAL A 267 -17.48 5.38 -6.46
CA VAL A 267 -18.85 5.14 -6.00
C VAL A 267 -19.60 6.46 -5.82
N SER A 268 -18.96 7.48 -5.27
CA SER A 268 -19.57 8.79 -5.02
C SER A 268 -20.02 9.54 -6.29
N GLU A 269 -19.48 9.17 -7.46
CA GLU A 269 -19.94 9.68 -8.75
C GLU A 269 -21.33 9.15 -9.13
N VAL A 270 -21.78 8.04 -8.58
CA VAL A 270 -23.04 7.37 -8.96
C VAL A 270 -24.06 7.30 -7.82
N VAL A 271 -23.61 7.25 -6.57
CA VAL A 271 -24.45 7.23 -5.36
C VAL A 271 -23.67 7.80 -4.17
N PRO A 272 -24.30 8.52 -3.23
CA PRO A 272 -23.59 8.97 -2.03
C PRO A 272 -22.97 7.80 -1.26
N CYS A 273 -21.64 7.89 -1.04
CA CYS A 273 -20.85 6.86 -0.38
C CYS A 273 -20.25 7.41 0.92
N SER A 274 -20.63 6.81 2.04
CA SER A 274 -20.19 7.25 3.37
C SER A 274 -18.85 6.64 3.76
N ASP A 275 -18.66 5.32 3.53
CA ASP A 275 -17.43 4.63 3.91
C ASP A 275 -17.08 3.49 2.94
N VAL A 276 -15.81 3.12 2.93
CA VAL A 276 -15.26 1.97 2.18
C VAL A 276 -14.22 1.27 3.04
N TYR A 277 -14.39 -0.02 3.22
CA TYR A 277 -13.44 -0.86 3.93
C TYR A 277 -12.99 -2.05 3.08
N LEU A 278 -11.69 -2.18 2.84
CA LEU A 278 -11.13 -3.41 2.26
C LEU A 278 -10.96 -4.42 3.39
N THR A 279 -11.63 -5.55 3.28
CA THR A 279 -11.80 -6.50 4.38
C THR A 279 -10.52 -7.26 4.71
N ASP A 280 -10.32 -7.59 5.99
CA ASP A 280 -9.18 -8.40 6.43
C ASP A 280 -9.21 -9.80 5.83
N GLY A 281 -10.41 -10.43 5.73
CA GLY A 281 -10.59 -11.72 5.07
C GLY A 281 -10.32 -11.69 3.57
N GLY A 282 -10.54 -10.54 2.92
CA GLY A 282 -10.14 -10.27 1.55
C GLY A 282 -8.68 -9.81 1.42
N CYS A 283 -7.87 -9.99 2.47
CA CYS A 283 -6.45 -9.64 2.55
C CYS A 283 -6.17 -8.15 2.32
N GLY A 284 -7.13 -7.26 2.62
CA GLY A 284 -7.03 -5.83 2.34
C GLY A 284 -6.94 -5.50 0.84
N TRP A 285 -7.32 -6.43 -0.06
CA TRP A 285 -7.08 -6.29 -1.49
C TRP A 285 -8.19 -6.84 -2.39
N LEU A 286 -8.69 -8.05 -2.08
CA LEU A 286 -9.60 -8.79 -2.96
C LEU A 286 -11.08 -8.55 -2.67
N SER A 287 -11.41 -7.97 -1.51
CA SER A 287 -12.79 -7.74 -1.09
C SER A 287 -12.96 -6.39 -0.41
N SER A 288 -14.08 -5.73 -0.68
CA SER A 288 -14.47 -4.51 0.04
C SER A 288 -15.94 -4.54 0.49
N VAL A 289 -16.21 -3.83 1.59
CA VAL A 289 -17.54 -3.39 2.00
C VAL A 289 -17.67 -1.91 1.67
N VAL A 290 -18.76 -1.55 1.01
CA VAL A 290 -19.05 -0.18 0.56
C VAL A 290 -20.35 0.28 1.20
N GLN A 291 -20.30 1.33 1.99
CA GLN A 291 -21.46 1.92 2.66
C GLN A 291 -22.05 3.05 1.82
N ILE A 292 -23.32 2.94 1.46
CA ILE A 292 -24.01 3.92 0.62
C ILE A 292 -25.26 4.46 1.27
N ILE A 293 -25.74 5.59 0.73
CA ILE A 293 -27.08 6.15 1.04
C ILE A 293 -27.92 6.01 -0.22
N PRO A 294 -28.69 4.92 -0.38
CA PRO A 294 -29.50 4.69 -1.57
C PRO A 294 -30.52 5.82 -1.78
N GLN A 295 -30.57 6.39 -2.99
CA GLN A 295 -31.49 7.45 -3.38
C GLN A 295 -32.64 6.91 -4.24
N LYS A 296 -32.43 5.80 -4.94
CA LYS A 296 -33.39 5.14 -5.82
C LYS A 296 -33.07 3.66 -5.97
N GLU A 297 -34.03 2.89 -6.44
CA GLU A 297 -33.84 1.49 -6.75
C GLU A 297 -32.68 1.28 -7.75
N GLY A 298 -31.87 0.25 -7.51
CA GLY A 298 -30.71 -0.12 -8.32
C GLY A 298 -29.43 0.68 -8.01
N ASP A 299 -29.41 1.51 -6.99
CA ASP A 299 -28.18 2.25 -6.60
C ASP A 299 -27.10 1.33 -6.05
N GLY A 300 -27.46 0.25 -5.33
CA GLY A 300 -26.50 -0.77 -4.90
C GLY A 300 -25.78 -1.45 -6.08
N VAL A 301 -26.53 -1.78 -7.14
CA VAL A 301 -25.94 -2.33 -8.38
C VAL A 301 -24.92 -1.37 -9.01
N LYS A 302 -25.24 -0.08 -9.07
CA LYS A 302 -24.30 0.94 -9.58
C LYS A 302 -23.07 1.08 -8.69
N ALA A 303 -23.26 1.05 -7.37
CA ALA A 303 -22.17 1.10 -6.41
C ALA A 303 -21.21 -0.08 -6.59
N ILE A 304 -21.72 -1.32 -6.80
CA ILE A 304 -20.91 -2.49 -7.09
C ILE A 304 -20.03 -2.28 -8.33
N HIS A 305 -20.62 -1.86 -9.45
CA HIS A 305 -19.86 -1.62 -10.68
C HIS A 305 -18.83 -0.52 -10.51
N ALA A 306 -19.20 0.58 -9.89
CA ALA A 306 -18.29 1.70 -9.63
C ALA A 306 -17.13 1.30 -8.70
N ALA A 307 -17.41 0.53 -7.64
CA ALA A 307 -16.37 0.03 -6.73
C ALA A 307 -15.37 -0.88 -7.46
N LEU A 308 -15.84 -1.79 -8.31
CA LEU A 308 -14.98 -2.66 -9.12
C LEU A 308 -14.14 -1.89 -10.15
N GLN A 309 -14.62 -0.73 -10.63
CA GLN A 309 -13.83 0.18 -11.46
C GLN A 309 -12.79 0.95 -10.64
N GLY A 310 -13.16 1.43 -9.44
CA GLY A 310 -12.25 2.12 -8.53
C GLY A 310 -11.07 1.26 -8.07
N HIS A 311 -11.26 -0.06 -7.99
CA HIS A 311 -10.18 -1.01 -7.71
C HIS A 311 -10.33 -2.31 -8.51
N PRO A 312 -9.80 -2.37 -9.74
CA PRO A 312 -10.01 -3.52 -10.64
C PRO A 312 -9.45 -4.87 -10.14
N SER A 313 -8.58 -4.87 -9.14
CA SER A 313 -8.05 -6.11 -8.54
C SER A 313 -9.04 -6.82 -7.61
N MET A 314 -10.11 -6.13 -7.17
CA MET A 314 -11.12 -6.75 -6.30
C MET A 314 -11.84 -7.89 -7.00
N LYS A 315 -12.21 -8.87 -6.20
CA LYS A 315 -13.00 -10.04 -6.57
C LYS A 315 -14.41 -9.99 -6.00
N GLN A 316 -14.58 -9.32 -4.83
CA GLN A 316 -15.84 -9.21 -4.13
C GLN A 316 -16.13 -7.77 -3.71
N VAL A 317 -17.38 -7.35 -3.86
CA VAL A 317 -17.91 -6.10 -3.30
C VAL A 317 -19.21 -6.42 -2.56
N ILE A 318 -19.32 -5.97 -1.31
CA ILE A 318 -20.54 -6.01 -0.51
C ILE A 318 -21.01 -4.57 -0.33
N VAL A 319 -22.25 -4.28 -0.67
CA VAL A 319 -22.87 -2.96 -0.48
C VAL A 319 -23.82 -3.03 0.71
N VAL A 320 -23.74 -2.04 1.60
CA VAL A 320 -24.54 -1.94 2.83
C VAL A 320 -25.04 -0.51 3.06
N ASP A 321 -26.04 -0.35 3.92
CA ASP A 321 -26.54 0.97 4.38
C ASP A 321 -25.65 1.58 5.46
N GLU A 322 -25.91 2.85 5.81
CA GLU A 322 -25.16 3.65 6.81
C GLU A 322 -25.19 3.10 8.23
N ASP A 323 -26.17 2.27 8.59
CA ASP A 323 -26.30 1.67 9.93
C ASP A 323 -25.37 0.46 10.14
N ILE A 324 -24.65 0.03 9.11
CA ILE A 324 -23.73 -1.10 9.15
C ILE A 324 -22.30 -0.61 9.21
N ASP A 325 -21.58 -0.94 10.28
CA ASP A 325 -20.13 -0.69 10.36
C ASP A 325 -19.39 -1.59 9.35
N THR A 326 -18.78 -0.98 8.34
CA THR A 326 -18.07 -1.67 7.26
C THR A 326 -16.88 -2.50 7.74
N SER A 327 -16.31 -2.16 8.89
CA SER A 327 -15.15 -2.82 9.48
C SER A 327 -15.49 -3.95 10.45
N ASP A 328 -16.78 -4.10 10.82
CA ASP A 328 -17.26 -5.18 11.66
C ASP A 328 -17.81 -6.34 10.81
N PRO A 329 -17.05 -7.44 10.66
CA PRO A 329 -17.47 -8.58 9.84
C PRO A 329 -18.76 -9.23 10.34
N VAL A 330 -19.06 -9.15 11.63
CA VAL A 330 -20.29 -9.71 12.21
C VAL A 330 -21.50 -8.88 11.76
N ARG A 331 -21.38 -7.55 11.78
CA ARG A 331 -22.45 -6.66 11.31
C ARG A 331 -22.67 -6.77 9.80
N VAL A 332 -21.60 -6.91 9.03
CA VAL A 332 -21.67 -7.11 7.56
C VAL A 332 -22.33 -8.46 7.23
N GLU A 333 -21.94 -9.54 7.90
CA GLU A 333 -22.58 -10.85 7.71
C GLU A 333 -24.06 -10.82 8.15
N TRP A 334 -24.37 -10.15 9.25
CA TRP A 334 -25.74 -9.95 9.68
C TRP A 334 -26.58 -9.22 8.62
N ALA A 335 -26.05 -8.16 7.99
CA ALA A 335 -26.74 -7.45 6.92
C ALA A 335 -27.00 -8.36 5.71
N LEU A 336 -26.02 -9.18 5.32
CA LEU A 336 -26.18 -10.18 4.28
C LEU A 336 -27.29 -11.19 4.62
N MET A 337 -27.36 -11.67 5.87
CA MET A 337 -28.35 -12.69 6.25
C MET A 337 -29.77 -12.11 6.42
N THR A 338 -29.91 -10.81 6.63
CA THR A 338 -31.21 -10.19 6.91
C THR A 338 -31.77 -9.33 5.80
N ARG A 339 -30.92 -8.87 4.84
CA ARG A 339 -31.31 -7.89 3.82
C ARG A 339 -31.08 -8.39 2.37
N TRP A 340 -30.15 -9.30 2.15
CA TRP A 340 -29.77 -9.77 0.83
C TRP A 340 -30.57 -11.00 0.37
N GLN A 341 -31.06 -10.99 -0.86
CA GLN A 341 -31.68 -12.12 -1.53
C GLN A 341 -30.79 -12.60 -2.69
N PRO A 342 -30.17 -13.79 -2.59
CA PRO A 342 -29.15 -14.24 -3.55
C PRO A 342 -29.56 -14.21 -5.01
N ASP A 343 -30.81 -14.49 -5.32
CA ASP A 343 -31.34 -14.56 -6.69
C ASP A 343 -31.63 -13.18 -7.31
N LYS A 344 -31.68 -12.12 -6.50
CA LYS A 344 -32.05 -10.77 -6.94
C LYS A 344 -30.91 -9.76 -6.77
N ASP A 345 -30.20 -9.89 -5.65
CA ASP A 345 -29.28 -8.86 -5.17
C ASP A 345 -27.82 -9.27 -5.38
N THR A 346 -27.57 -10.28 -6.25
CA THR A 346 -26.24 -10.74 -6.63
C THR A 346 -25.89 -10.42 -8.06
N ILE A 347 -24.70 -9.90 -8.29
CA ILE A 347 -24.11 -9.72 -9.62
C ILE A 347 -22.91 -10.63 -9.75
N ILE A 348 -22.85 -11.44 -10.78
CA ILE A 348 -21.69 -12.24 -11.13
C ILE A 348 -21.15 -11.76 -12.48
N LEU A 349 -19.89 -11.34 -12.49
CA LEU A 349 -19.17 -10.90 -13.69
C LEU A 349 -18.11 -11.94 -14.03
N SER A 350 -18.38 -12.75 -15.02
CA SER A 350 -17.46 -13.77 -15.53
C SER A 350 -16.38 -13.17 -16.44
N ASN A 351 -15.26 -13.87 -16.60
CA ASN A 351 -14.16 -13.53 -17.53
C ASN A 351 -13.61 -12.10 -17.31
N GLN A 352 -13.46 -11.69 -16.06
CA GLN A 352 -12.86 -10.41 -15.70
C GLN A 352 -11.36 -10.57 -15.48
N LYS A 353 -10.58 -9.50 -15.73
CA LYS A 353 -9.17 -9.47 -15.34
C LYS A 353 -9.04 -9.64 -13.82
N GLY A 354 -8.32 -10.69 -13.40
CA GLY A 354 -8.04 -11.00 -12.01
C GLY A 354 -6.80 -10.29 -11.47
N SER A 355 -6.68 -10.25 -10.15
CA SER A 355 -5.43 -9.85 -9.48
C SER A 355 -4.35 -10.92 -9.69
N SER A 356 -3.09 -10.51 -9.88
CA SER A 356 -1.97 -11.47 -9.85
C SER A 356 -1.77 -12.13 -8.49
N LEU A 357 -2.39 -11.59 -7.44
CA LEU A 357 -2.35 -12.08 -6.07
C LEU A 357 -3.53 -13.03 -5.74
N ASP A 358 -4.48 -13.21 -6.67
CA ASP A 358 -5.57 -14.17 -6.52
C ASP A 358 -5.10 -15.57 -7.00
N PRO A 359 -4.83 -16.52 -6.08
CA PRO A 359 -4.34 -17.84 -6.46
C PRO A 359 -5.40 -18.70 -7.19
N SER A 360 -6.66 -18.28 -7.16
CA SER A 360 -7.77 -19.01 -7.79
C SER A 360 -8.09 -18.51 -9.21
N ARG A 361 -7.39 -17.48 -9.72
CA ARG A 361 -7.52 -17.04 -11.10
C ARG A 361 -7.02 -18.13 -12.07
N SER A 362 -7.56 -18.13 -13.27
CA SER A 362 -7.09 -19.04 -14.32
C SER A 362 -5.69 -18.64 -14.84
N GLU A 363 -5.03 -19.55 -15.56
CA GLU A 363 -3.67 -19.35 -16.10
C GLU A 363 -3.58 -18.15 -17.04
N ASP A 364 -4.64 -17.83 -17.77
CA ASP A 364 -4.75 -16.64 -18.62
C ASP A 364 -5.01 -15.33 -17.84
N GLY A 365 -5.04 -15.40 -16.51
CA GLY A 365 -5.21 -14.25 -15.62
C GLY A 365 -6.64 -13.78 -15.43
N LEU A 366 -7.63 -14.57 -15.85
CA LEU A 366 -9.04 -14.26 -15.69
C LEU A 366 -9.61 -14.79 -14.36
N THR A 367 -10.65 -14.14 -13.87
CA THR A 367 -11.43 -14.55 -12.69
C THR A 367 -12.90 -14.19 -12.87
N SER A 368 -13.77 -14.71 -12.02
CA SER A 368 -15.11 -14.19 -11.85
C SER A 368 -15.16 -13.25 -10.65
N LYS A 369 -15.97 -12.20 -10.75
CA LYS A 369 -16.19 -11.24 -9.66
C LYS A 369 -17.62 -11.31 -9.19
N ILE A 370 -17.85 -11.03 -7.89
CA ILE A 370 -19.16 -11.03 -7.29
C ILE A 370 -19.43 -9.69 -6.62
N GLY A 371 -20.64 -9.17 -6.80
CA GLY A 371 -21.22 -8.08 -6.03
C GLY A 371 -22.46 -8.55 -5.31
N MET A 372 -22.60 -8.18 -4.04
CA MET A 372 -23.76 -8.49 -3.19
C MET A 372 -24.33 -7.18 -2.66
N ASP A 373 -25.60 -6.91 -2.98
CA ASP A 373 -26.32 -5.70 -2.55
C ASP A 373 -27.17 -6.04 -1.33
N ALA A 374 -26.67 -5.68 -0.15
CA ALA A 374 -27.40 -5.79 1.11
C ALA A 374 -27.92 -4.42 1.59
N SER A 375 -28.04 -3.43 0.69
CA SER A 375 -28.68 -2.17 0.99
C SER A 375 -30.20 -2.26 0.86
N LEU A 376 -30.90 -1.48 1.65
CA LEU A 376 -32.36 -1.42 1.64
C LEU A 376 -32.84 -0.36 0.64
N PRO A 377 -33.87 -0.65 -0.20
CA PRO A 377 -34.43 0.33 -1.10
C PRO A 377 -34.91 1.59 -0.37
N PRO A 378 -34.76 2.79 -0.96
CA PRO A 378 -35.24 4.01 -0.33
C PRO A 378 -36.76 4.00 -0.14
N GLY A 379 -37.21 4.49 1.01
CA GLY A 379 -38.64 4.55 1.35
C GLY A 379 -39.25 3.28 1.92
N ILE A 380 -38.47 2.20 2.06
CA ILE A 380 -38.95 1.00 2.77
C ILE A 380 -39.02 1.28 4.28
N ASP A 381 -39.96 0.65 4.95
CA ASP A 381 -39.96 0.60 6.43
C ASP A 381 -38.72 -0.20 6.90
N LYS A 382 -37.78 0.46 7.56
CA LYS A 382 -36.54 -0.16 8.03
C LYS A 382 -36.69 -0.89 9.34
N SER A 383 -37.80 -0.69 10.08
CA SER A 383 -37.98 -1.26 11.40
C SER A 383 -37.84 -2.81 11.48
N PRO A 384 -38.26 -3.60 10.47
CA PRO A 384 -38.00 -5.05 10.48
C PRO A 384 -36.53 -5.45 10.30
N TYR A 385 -35.67 -4.51 9.86
CA TYR A 385 -34.25 -4.71 9.54
C TYR A 385 -33.31 -4.03 10.55
N GLU A 386 -33.84 -3.50 11.64
CA GLU A 386 -33.04 -2.89 12.71
C GLU A 386 -32.69 -3.95 13.78
N SER A 387 -31.40 -3.95 14.17
CA SER A 387 -30.95 -4.77 15.27
C SER A 387 -31.29 -4.08 16.60
N VAL A 388 -31.89 -4.81 17.51
CA VAL A 388 -32.17 -4.35 18.89
C VAL A 388 -31.08 -4.78 19.90
N LEU A 389 -29.98 -5.39 19.41
CA LEU A 389 -28.82 -5.89 20.18
C LEU A 389 -27.62 -4.97 20.03
#